data_a65ec7e0f917615985e84b1822134638
#
_entry.id   a65ec7e0f917615985e84b1822134638
#
_cell.length_a   1.000
_cell.length_b   1.000
_cell.length_c   1.000
_cell.angle_alpha   90.00
_cell.angle_beta   90.00
_cell.angle_gamma   90.00
#
_symmetry.space_group_name_H-M   'P 1'
#
loop_
_entity.id
_entity.type
_entity.pdbx_description
1 polymer ?
#
loop_
_entity_poly.entity_id
_entity_poly.type
_entity_poly.pdbx_seq_one_letter_code
_entity_poly.pdbx_strand_id
1 'polypeptide(L)'
;THEHYDHVGGLDDLRPYSIFGDVTVYAEKYCADHLKERIPYCFTPADKRYPGVPAIDLVEIEPHTPVFVKKVERKPIPSEYLSDAMKMKILQEEPEKDEFEQVEVKVMPIRVMHGKLPIVGFRIENFVYITDMKTIPEEELPLLEGVEYMIINGLRHKEHPTHQTIANAISFARQLGVKETW
;
A
#
# COMPACT_ATOMS: atom_id res chain seq x y z
N THR A 1 -1.66 4.15 -4.17
CA THR A 1 -2.41 4.18 -5.43
C THR A 1 -2.09 5.41 -6.26
N HIS A 2 -2.09 6.61 -5.67
CA HIS A 2 -1.78 7.90 -6.30
C HIS A 2 -1.48 8.99 -5.26
N GLU A 3 -1.13 10.20 -5.70
CA GLU A 3 -0.56 11.27 -4.87
C GLU A 3 -1.60 12.18 -4.16
N HIS A 4 -2.90 11.90 -4.23
CA HIS A 4 -3.89 12.67 -3.50
C HIS A 4 -3.67 12.54 -1.98
N TYR A 5 -3.94 13.62 -1.25
CA TYR A 5 -3.57 13.73 0.16
C TYR A 5 -4.25 12.66 1.06
N ASP A 6 -5.48 12.30 0.78
CA ASP A 6 -6.22 11.24 1.48
C ASP A 6 -5.64 9.83 1.28
N HIS A 7 -4.74 9.64 0.29
CA HIS A 7 -3.99 8.39 0.07
C HIS A 7 -2.55 8.45 0.60
N VAL A 8 -1.98 9.63 0.77
CA VAL A 8 -0.55 9.77 1.14
C VAL A 8 -0.33 10.55 2.44
N GLY A 9 -1.35 11.24 2.97
CA GLY A 9 -1.22 12.08 4.17
C GLY A 9 -0.78 11.32 5.41
N GLY A 10 -1.10 10.03 5.52
CA GLY A 10 -0.67 9.17 6.63
C GLY A 10 0.79 8.69 6.56
N LEU A 11 1.54 9.00 5.52
CA LEU A 11 2.95 8.58 5.41
C LEU A 11 3.83 9.20 6.50
N ASP A 12 3.50 10.41 6.97
CA ASP A 12 4.22 11.05 8.08
C ASP A 12 4.01 10.31 9.42
N ASP A 13 2.91 9.58 9.57
CA ASP A 13 2.60 8.78 10.76
C ASP A 13 3.39 7.46 10.82
N LEU A 14 4.21 7.16 9.80
CA LEU A 14 5.12 6.01 9.81
C LEU A 14 6.34 6.21 10.73
N ARG A 15 6.49 7.37 11.36
CA ARG A 15 7.60 7.68 12.30
C ARG A 15 7.90 6.60 13.33
N PRO A 16 6.90 6.03 14.03
CA PRO A 16 7.15 5.00 15.04
C PRO A 16 7.77 3.73 14.45
N TYR A 17 7.50 3.45 13.19
CA TYR A 17 8.04 2.26 12.51
C TYR A 17 9.48 2.43 12.05
N SER A 18 9.93 3.68 11.88
CA SER A 18 11.30 4.00 11.43
C SER A 18 12.40 3.59 12.43
N ILE A 19 12.03 3.30 13.68
CA ILE A 19 12.95 2.72 14.67
C ILE A 19 13.37 1.29 14.31
N PHE A 20 12.58 0.59 13.50
CA PHE A 20 12.87 -0.77 13.04
C PHE A 20 13.65 -0.80 11.72
N GLY A 21 13.85 0.34 11.09
CA GLY A 21 14.48 0.51 9.80
C GLY A 21 13.63 1.38 8.86
N ASP A 22 14.10 1.60 7.66
CA ASP A 22 13.38 2.35 6.65
C ASP A 22 12.13 1.57 6.22
N VAL A 23 10.98 2.25 6.13
CA VAL A 23 9.72 1.65 5.68
C VAL A 23 9.69 1.68 4.17
N THR A 24 9.62 0.52 3.53
CA THR A 24 9.52 0.45 2.07
C THR A 24 8.13 0.87 1.62
N VAL A 25 8.08 1.86 0.73
CA VAL A 25 6.86 2.35 0.08
C VAL A 25 6.99 2.16 -1.42
N TYR A 26 6.03 1.48 -2.02
CA TYR A 26 5.97 1.24 -3.46
C TYR A 26 5.03 2.25 -4.10
N ALA A 27 5.52 2.97 -5.10
CA ALA A 27 4.72 3.97 -5.81
C ALA A 27 5.11 4.05 -7.28
N GLU A 28 4.14 4.31 -8.14
CA GLU A 28 4.41 4.63 -9.53
C GLU A 28 5.22 5.94 -9.63
N LYS A 29 6.08 6.06 -10.64
CA LYS A 29 7.02 7.19 -10.80
C LYS A 29 6.38 8.56 -10.59
N TYR A 30 5.21 8.81 -11.19
CA TYR A 30 4.50 10.07 -11.02
C TYR A 30 4.17 10.37 -9.54
N CYS A 31 3.63 9.38 -8.82
CA CYS A 31 3.34 9.50 -7.40
C CYS A 31 4.63 9.64 -6.57
N ALA A 32 5.67 8.87 -6.91
CA ALA A 32 6.98 8.93 -6.24
C ALA A 32 7.63 10.31 -6.34
N ASP A 33 7.61 10.92 -7.51
CA ASP A 33 8.15 12.26 -7.73
C ASP A 33 7.41 13.32 -6.89
N HIS A 34 6.07 13.26 -6.84
CA HIS A 34 5.26 14.15 -6.00
C HIS A 34 5.50 13.94 -4.50
N LEU A 35 5.71 12.71 -4.05
CA LEU A 35 6.06 12.43 -2.66
C LEU A 35 7.41 13.04 -2.30
N LYS A 36 8.43 12.86 -3.14
CA LYS A 36 9.76 13.46 -2.94
C LYS A 36 9.72 15.00 -2.90
N GLU A 37 8.81 15.62 -3.65
CA GLU A 37 8.60 17.07 -3.65
C GLU A 37 7.86 17.55 -2.38
N ARG A 38 6.82 16.85 -1.96
CA ARG A 38 5.93 17.29 -0.87
C ARG A 38 6.49 17.00 0.54
N ILE A 39 7.15 15.86 0.72
CA ILE A 39 7.70 15.41 2.02
C ILE A 39 9.18 14.99 1.88
N PRO A 40 10.07 15.89 1.37
CA PRO A 40 11.46 15.53 1.06
C PRO A 40 12.24 15.01 2.27
N TYR A 41 11.88 15.43 3.46
CA TYR A 41 12.54 15.03 4.71
C TYR A 41 12.40 13.53 5.01
N CYS A 42 11.35 12.85 4.50
CA CYS A 42 11.16 11.41 4.66
C CYS A 42 12.17 10.57 3.87
N PHE A 43 12.77 11.16 2.83
CA PHE A 43 13.68 10.48 1.90
C PHE A 43 15.16 10.90 2.09
N THR A 44 15.44 11.61 3.16
CA THR A 44 16.81 12.05 3.48
C THR A 44 17.66 10.85 3.88
N PRO A 45 18.91 10.73 3.36
CA PRO A 45 19.85 9.69 3.78
C PRO A 45 20.04 9.65 5.29
N ALA A 46 20.26 8.45 5.84
CA ALA A 46 20.30 8.21 7.28
C ALA A 46 21.31 9.10 8.02
N ASP A 47 22.48 9.38 7.43
CA ASP A 47 23.54 10.22 7.97
C ASP A 47 23.19 11.72 8.04
N LYS A 48 22.15 12.14 7.29
CA LYS A 48 21.67 13.54 7.23
C LYS A 48 20.24 13.71 7.72
N ARG A 49 19.61 12.63 8.16
CA ARG A 49 18.22 12.62 8.58
C ARG A 49 18.03 13.29 9.94
N TYR A 50 17.06 14.18 10.02
CA TYR A 50 16.67 14.77 11.30
C TYR A 50 16.00 13.70 12.19
N PRO A 51 16.34 13.62 13.48
CA PRO A 51 15.73 12.66 14.41
C PRO A 51 14.20 12.82 14.48
N GLY A 52 13.47 11.70 14.46
CA GLY A 52 12.03 11.68 14.64
C GLY A 52 11.21 11.97 13.37
N VAL A 53 11.83 11.98 12.19
CA VAL A 53 11.10 11.97 10.92
C VAL A 53 10.88 10.53 10.42
N PRO A 54 9.86 10.26 9.59
CA PRO A 54 9.72 8.97 8.95
C PRO A 54 10.95 8.66 8.07
N ALA A 55 11.36 7.42 8.08
CA ALA A 55 12.41 6.90 7.21
C ALA A 55 11.76 6.05 6.12
N ILE A 56 11.67 6.56 4.90
CA ILE A 56 11.00 5.89 3.79
C ILE A 56 12.02 5.50 2.72
N ASP A 57 12.03 4.20 2.38
CA ASP A 57 12.69 3.67 1.19
C ASP A 57 11.63 3.57 0.08
N LEU A 58 11.75 4.46 -0.93
CA LEU A 58 10.75 4.59 -1.99
C LEU A 58 11.16 3.80 -3.22
N VAL A 59 10.41 2.75 -3.51
CA VAL A 59 10.61 1.87 -4.65
C VAL A 59 9.63 2.24 -5.77
N GLU A 60 10.15 2.60 -6.94
CA GLU A 60 9.33 2.87 -8.11
C GLU A 60 8.81 1.57 -8.72
N ILE A 61 7.52 1.54 -9.04
CA ILE A 61 6.82 0.41 -9.65
C ILE A 61 6.15 0.83 -10.95
N GLU A 62 5.91 -0.16 -11.80
CA GLU A 62 5.17 0.01 -13.05
C GLU A 62 3.99 -0.97 -13.12
N PRO A 63 2.85 -0.57 -13.73
CA PRO A 63 1.77 -1.49 -14.04
C PRO A 63 2.28 -2.71 -14.82
N HIS A 64 1.65 -3.85 -14.61
CA HIS A 64 1.97 -5.14 -15.25
C HIS A 64 3.34 -5.75 -14.85
N THR A 65 4.13 -5.04 -14.03
CA THR A 65 5.39 -5.58 -13.51
C THR A 65 5.18 -6.04 -12.07
N PRO A 66 5.20 -7.35 -11.79
CA PRO A 66 4.96 -7.83 -10.44
C PRO A 66 6.05 -7.40 -9.47
N VAL A 67 5.63 -7.00 -8.28
CA VAL A 67 6.50 -6.68 -7.16
C VAL A 67 6.43 -7.82 -6.14
N PHE A 68 7.58 -8.24 -5.64
CA PHE A 68 7.65 -9.27 -4.62
C PHE A 68 7.97 -8.62 -3.27
N VAL A 69 6.96 -8.61 -2.40
CA VAL A 69 7.08 -8.05 -1.04
C VAL A 69 7.51 -9.16 -0.10
N LYS A 70 8.68 -9.00 0.49
CA LYS A 70 9.22 -9.94 1.48
C LYS A 70 8.89 -9.47 2.90
N LYS A 71 8.71 -10.43 3.80
CA LYS A 71 8.65 -10.15 5.22
C LYS A 71 9.95 -9.44 5.64
N VAL A 72 9.81 -8.27 6.24
CA VAL A 72 10.96 -7.55 6.81
C VAL A 72 11.28 -8.19 8.16
N GLU A 73 12.53 -8.63 8.35
CA GLU A 73 13.02 -9.01 9.67
C GLU A 73 12.93 -7.81 10.62
N ARG A 74 12.17 -7.96 11.69
CA ARG A 74 12.08 -6.91 12.72
C ARG A 74 13.44 -6.76 13.39
N LYS A 75 14.07 -5.60 13.23
CA LYS A 75 15.19 -5.23 14.07
C LYS A 75 14.69 -5.10 15.52
N PRO A 76 15.44 -5.59 16.51
CA PRO A 76 15.05 -5.39 17.90
C PRO A 76 14.96 -3.88 18.21
N ILE A 77 13.95 -3.50 18.98
CA ILE A 77 13.78 -2.09 19.40
C ILE A 77 15.03 -1.69 20.16
N PRO A 78 15.73 -0.61 19.77
CA PRO A 78 16.90 -0.13 20.50
C PRO A 78 16.53 0.14 21.97
N SER A 79 17.39 -0.28 22.89
CA SER A 79 17.10 -0.26 24.33
C SER A 79 16.80 1.14 24.89
N GLU A 80 17.27 2.19 24.24
CA GLU A 80 16.98 3.59 24.58
C GLU A 80 15.52 3.98 24.40
N TYR A 81 14.76 3.29 23.54
CA TYR A 81 13.32 3.52 23.32
C TYR A 81 12.42 2.67 24.23
N LEU A 82 13.01 1.78 25.03
CA LEU A 82 12.26 0.88 25.90
C LEU A 82 12.21 1.45 27.33
N SER A 83 11.02 1.56 27.90
CA SER A 83 10.88 1.76 29.34
C SER A 83 11.38 0.52 30.10
N ASP A 84 11.75 0.69 31.36
CA ASP A 84 12.20 -0.46 32.17
C ASP A 84 11.14 -1.54 32.32
N ALA A 85 9.86 -1.15 32.38
CA ALA A 85 8.73 -2.08 32.39
C ALA A 85 8.65 -2.88 31.08
N MET A 86 8.88 -2.26 29.91
CA MET A 86 8.91 -2.96 28.63
C MET A 86 10.10 -3.90 28.50
N LYS A 87 11.30 -3.49 28.99
CA LYS A 87 12.50 -4.36 29.04
C LYS A 87 12.23 -5.60 29.84
N MET A 88 11.62 -5.46 31.03
CA MET A 88 11.27 -6.60 31.89
C MET A 88 10.24 -7.53 31.22
N LYS A 89 9.27 -6.98 30.53
CA LYS A 89 8.28 -7.77 29.79
C LYS A 89 8.91 -8.57 28.65
N ILE A 90 9.77 -7.95 27.84
CA ILE A 90 10.47 -8.62 26.74
C ILE A 90 11.38 -9.75 27.25
N LEU A 91 12.01 -9.57 28.42
CA LEU A 91 12.83 -10.60 29.04
C LEU A 91 12.05 -11.81 29.59
N GLN A 92 10.76 -11.62 29.85
CA GLN A 92 9.87 -12.66 30.37
C GLN A 92 9.08 -13.41 29.29
N GLU A 93 8.92 -12.79 28.11
CA GLU A 93 8.25 -13.41 26.98
C GLU A 93 9.27 -14.25 26.19
N GLU A 94 9.02 -15.56 26.08
CA GLU A 94 9.76 -16.36 25.10
C GLU A 94 9.49 -15.77 23.71
N PRO A 95 10.50 -15.65 22.84
CA PRO A 95 10.27 -15.18 21.49
C PRO A 95 9.25 -16.12 20.84
N GLU A 96 8.08 -15.56 20.45
CA GLU A 96 7.12 -16.31 19.63
C GLU A 96 7.92 -16.91 18.46
N LYS A 97 7.86 -18.23 18.35
CA LYS A 97 8.41 -18.88 17.15
C LYS A 97 7.61 -18.35 15.98
N ASP A 98 8.29 -17.55 15.17
CA ASP A 98 7.72 -16.97 13.98
C ASP A 98 7.44 -18.13 13.02
N GLU A 99 6.21 -18.67 13.07
CA GLU A 99 5.75 -19.78 12.22
C GLU A 99 5.72 -19.42 10.74
N PHE A 100 5.92 -18.14 10.41
CA PHE A 100 5.93 -17.61 9.06
C PHE A 100 7.37 -17.40 8.58
N GLU A 101 8.10 -18.50 8.32
CA GLU A 101 9.36 -18.42 7.58
C GLU A 101 9.09 -17.88 6.17
N GLN A 102 9.70 -16.74 5.85
CA GLN A 102 9.86 -16.16 4.51
C GLN A 102 8.61 -16.18 3.60
N VAL A 103 7.55 -15.51 3.99
CA VAL A 103 6.43 -15.28 3.09
C VAL A 103 6.83 -14.17 2.11
N GLU A 104 7.00 -14.54 0.86
CA GLU A 104 7.10 -13.61 -0.26
C GLU A 104 5.73 -13.47 -0.91
N VAL A 105 5.20 -12.25 -0.94
CA VAL A 105 3.88 -11.96 -1.51
C VAL A 105 4.06 -11.28 -2.86
N LYS A 106 3.54 -11.90 -3.92
CA LYS A 106 3.49 -11.31 -5.25
C LYS A 106 2.36 -10.29 -5.32
N VAL A 107 2.69 -9.04 -5.58
CA VAL A 107 1.75 -7.94 -5.80
C VAL A 107 1.82 -7.51 -7.25
N MET A 108 0.69 -7.51 -7.95
CA MET A 108 0.59 -7.05 -9.34
C MET A 108 -0.08 -5.69 -9.39
N PRO A 109 0.63 -4.61 -9.76
CA PRO A 109 0.03 -3.32 -10.02
C PRO A 109 -0.81 -3.36 -11.30
N ILE A 110 -2.03 -2.84 -11.22
CA ILE A 110 -3.03 -2.82 -12.30
C ILE A 110 -3.36 -1.37 -12.62
N ARG A 111 -3.43 -1.01 -13.90
CA ARG A 111 -3.83 0.32 -14.33
C ARG A 111 -5.33 0.51 -14.17
N VAL A 112 -5.72 1.56 -13.45
CA VAL A 112 -7.11 2.06 -13.41
C VAL A 112 -7.13 3.58 -13.60
N MET A 113 -8.28 4.12 -13.91
CA MET A 113 -8.43 5.54 -14.25
C MET A 113 -9.29 6.26 -13.22
N HIS A 114 -8.74 7.27 -12.59
CA HIS A 114 -9.45 8.23 -11.74
C HIS A 114 -9.86 9.45 -12.59
N GLY A 115 -10.96 9.33 -13.31
CA GLY A 115 -11.27 10.25 -14.39
C GLY A 115 -10.23 10.17 -15.51
N LYS A 116 -9.43 11.22 -15.66
CA LYS A 116 -8.32 11.27 -16.63
C LYS A 116 -6.96 10.92 -16.02
N LEU A 117 -6.87 10.86 -14.68
CA LEU A 117 -5.64 10.54 -13.99
C LEU A 117 -5.42 9.03 -14.00
N PRO A 118 -4.32 8.54 -14.56
CA PRO A 118 -3.94 7.14 -14.41
C PRO A 118 -3.45 6.89 -13.00
N ILE A 119 -4.00 5.87 -12.34
CA ILE A 119 -3.63 5.43 -10.99
C ILE A 119 -3.45 3.92 -10.96
N VAL A 120 -3.00 3.36 -9.87
CA VAL A 120 -2.81 1.92 -9.72
C VAL A 120 -3.74 1.31 -8.68
N GLY A 121 -4.35 0.19 -9.04
CA GLY A 121 -4.86 -0.81 -8.11
C GLY A 121 -3.83 -1.92 -7.91
N PHE A 122 -4.10 -2.82 -6.98
CA PHE A 122 -3.18 -3.91 -6.63
C PHE A 122 -3.91 -5.24 -6.57
N ARG A 123 -3.37 -6.25 -7.28
CA ARG A 123 -3.80 -7.63 -7.13
C ARG A 123 -2.79 -8.42 -6.30
N ILE A 124 -3.29 -9.17 -5.33
CA ILE A 124 -2.54 -10.09 -4.48
C ILE A 124 -3.25 -11.44 -4.57
N GLU A 125 -2.70 -12.38 -5.33
CA GLU A 125 -3.30 -13.70 -5.57
C GLU A 125 -4.76 -13.60 -6.07
N ASN A 126 -5.74 -14.03 -5.27
CA ASN A 126 -7.18 -13.97 -5.56
C ASN A 126 -7.89 -12.74 -4.96
N PHE A 127 -7.13 -11.79 -4.39
CA PHE A 127 -7.62 -10.53 -3.84
C PHE A 127 -7.21 -9.36 -4.71
N VAL A 128 -8.11 -8.37 -4.87
CA VAL A 128 -7.80 -7.10 -5.53
C VAL A 128 -8.25 -5.91 -4.70
N TYR A 129 -7.41 -4.89 -4.66
CA TYR A 129 -7.66 -3.60 -4.02
C TYR A 129 -7.64 -2.49 -5.06
N ILE A 130 -8.79 -1.87 -5.29
CA ILE A 130 -8.96 -0.77 -6.24
C ILE A 130 -9.75 0.34 -5.57
N THR A 131 -9.14 1.51 -5.40
CA THR A 131 -9.81 2.71 -4.88
C THR A 131 -9.78 3.81 -5.92
N ASP A 132 -10.72 4.76 -5.82
CA ASP A 132 -10.81 5.96 -6.66
C ASP A 132 -10.92 5.70 -8.17
N MET A 133 -11.26 4.49 -8.53
CA MET A 133 -11.48 4.13 -9.92
C MET A 133 -12.77 4.78 -10.45
N LYS A 134 -12.69 5.39 -11.64
CA LYS A 134 -13.86 5.72 -12.50
C LYS A 134 -14.04 4.63 -13.55
N THR A 135 -12.98 4.25 -14.23
CA THR A 135 -12.97 3.23 -15.28
C THR A 135 -11.72 2.37 -15.21
N ILE A 136 -11.77 1.22 -15.84
CA ILE A 136 -10.63 0.35 -16.04
C ILE A 136 -10.46 0.11 -17.56
N PRO A 137 -9.24 0.18 -18.11
CA PRO A 137 -8.97 -0.20 -19.48
C PRO A 137 -9.31 -1.68 -19.75
N GLU A 138 -9.82 -1.99 -20.92
CA GLU A 138 -10.22 -3.38 -21.26
C GLU A 138 -9.03 -4.36 -21.21
N GLU A 139 -7.85 -3.90 -21.55
CA GLU A 139 -6.61 -4.68 -21.50
C GLU A 139 -6.21 -5.12 -20.09
N GLU A 140 -6.76 -4.50 -19.05
CA GLU A 140 -6.50 -4.85 -17.65
C GLU A 140 -7.43 -5.97 -17.13
N LEU A 141 -8.57 -6.18 -17.78
CA LEU A 141 -9.57 -7.17 -17.34
C LEU A 141 -9.01 -8.60 -17.21
N PRO A 142 -8.13 -9.08 -18.09
CA PRO A 142 -7.51 -10.39 -17.92
C PRO A 142 -6.69 -10.53 -16.62
N LEU A 143 -6.15 -9.44 -16.08
CA LEU A 143 -5.43 -9.45 -14.80
C LEU A 143 -6.37 -9.65 -13.60
N LEU A 144 -7.69 -9.53 -13.81
CA LEU A 144 -8.70 -9.73 -12.76
C LEU A 144 -9.35 -11.13 -12.81
N GLU A 145 -8.98 -11.97 -13.77
CA GLU A 145 -9.50 -13.34 -13.84
C GLU A 145 -9.12 -14.15 -12.59
N GLY A 146 -10.08 -14.85 -12.00
CA GLY A 146 -9.89 -15.67 -10.81
C GLY A 146 -9.79 -14.88 -9.49
N VAL A 147 -10.10 -13.57 -9.50
CA VAL A 147 -10.26 -12.78 -8.27
C VAL A 147 -11.52 -13.22 -7.54
N GLU A 148 -11.39 -13.53 -6.26
CA GLU A 148 -12.49 -13.96 -5.39
C GLU A 148 -12.92 -12.88 -4.40
N TYR A 149 -11.97 -12.01 -4.02
CA TYR A 149 -12.16 -10.96 -3.01
C TYR A 149 -11.79 -9.61 -3.58
N MET A 150 -12.63 -8.60 -3.37
CA MET A 150 -12.42 -7.27 -3.96
C MET A 150 -12.75 -6.16 -2.97
N ILE A 151 -11.82 -5.21 -2.82
CA ILE A 151 -12.12 -3.88 -2.29
C ILE A 151 -12.20 -2.92 -3.48
N ILE A 152 -13.34 -2.23 -3.60
CA ILE A 152 -13.59 -1.34 -4.73
C ILE A 152 -14.40 -0.11 -4.28
N ASN A 153 -14.07 1.07 -4.81
CA ASN A 153 -14.83 2.26 -4.48
C ASN A 153 -16.22 2.27 -5.13
N GLY A 154 -17.19 2.69 -4.34
CA GLY A 154 -18.53 3.07 -4.82
C GLY A 154 -18.93 4.36 -4.10
N LEU A 155 -18.56 5.52 -4.67
CA LEU A 155 -18.63 6.80 -3.96
C LEU A 155 -20.07 7.19 -3.57
N ARG A 156 -21.00 7.07 -4.50
CA ARG A 156 -22.40 7.52 -4.31
C ARG A 156 -23.33 6.95 -5.39
N HIS A 157 -24.64 7.14 -5.23
CA HIS A 157 -25.64 6.72 -6.23
C HIS A 157 -25.63 7.58 -7.52
N LYS A 158 -25.28 8.86 -7.41
CA LYS A 158 -25.27 9.79 -8.56
C LYS A 158 -23.91 9.76 -9.25
N GLU A 159 -23.90 9.98 -10.56
CA GLU A 159 -22.67 10.06 -11.35
C GLU A 159 -21.67 11.08 -10.78
N HIS A 160 -20.41 10.72 -10.90
CA HIS A 160 -19.25 11.54 -10.53
C HIS A 160 -18.22 11.52 -11.65
N PRO A 161 -17.52 12.63 -11.92
CA PRO A 161 -16.57 12.70 -13.04
C PRO A 161 -15.35 11.77 -12.86
N THR A 162 -14.93 11.50 -11.64
CA THR A 162 -13.69 10.77 -11.37
C THR A 162 -13.88 9.46 -10.59
N HIS A 163 -15.04 9.21 -10.00
CA HIS A 163 -15.35 7.98 -9.27
C HIS A 163 -16.51 7.24 -9.91
N GLN A 164 -16.58 5.95 -9.68
CA GLN A 164 -17.75 5.17 -10.08
C GLN A 164 -18.88 5.26 -9.04
N THR A 165 -20.08 4.95 -9.49
CA THR A 165 -21.25 4.86 -8.62
C THR A 165 -21.27 3.51 -7.88
N ILE A 166 -22.06 3.44 -6.80
CA ILE A 166 -22.30 2.17 -6.09
C ILE A 166 -22.87 1.11 -7.05
N ALA A 167 -23.81 1.50 -7.93
CA ALA A 167 -24.42 0.58 -8.90
C ALA A 167 -23.38 0.03 -9.88
N ASN A 168 -22.45 0.86 -10.36
CA ASN A 168 -21.39 0.44 -11.28
C ASN A 168 -20.40 -0.49 -10.59
N ALA A 169 -20.02 -0.20 -9.33
CA ALA A 169 -19.14 -1.05 -8.55
C ALA A 169 -19.73 -2.46 -8.34
N ILE A 170 -21.01 -2.53 -7.97
CA ILE A 170 -21.74 -3.81 -7.81
C ILE A 170 -21.82 -4.57 -9.14
N SER A 171 -22.14 -3.86 -10.23
CA SER A 171 -22.22 -4.47 -11.56
C SER A 171 -20.86 -5.04 -12.00
N PHE A 172 -19.79 -4.30 -11.79
CA PHE A 172 -18.42 -4.72 -12.11
C PHE A 172 -17.99 -5.96 -11.32
N ALA A 173 -18.20 -5.96 -10.00
CA ALA A 173 -17.89 -7.12 -9.16
C ALA A 173 -18.67 -8.38 -9.58
N ARG A 174 -19.95 -8.23 -9.94
CA ARG A 174 -20.79 -9.33 -10.45
C ARG A 174 -20.31 -9.85 -11.79
N GLN A 175 -19.91 -8.97 -12.70
CA GLN A 175 -19.39 -9.34 -14.02
C GLN A 175 -18.11 -10.19 -13.89
N LEU A 176 -17.25 -9.89 -12.91
CA LEU A 176 -16.05 -10.65 -12.64
C LEU A 176 -16.29 -11.94 -11.83
N GLY A 177 -17.50 -12.15 -11.31
CA GLY A 177 -17.84 -13.32 -10.50
C GLY A 177 -17.16 -13.34 -9.12
N VAL A 178 -16.87 -12.16 -8.58
CA VAL A 178 -16.23 -12.00 -7.25
C VAL A 178 -17.16 -12.55 -6.16
N LYS A 179 -16.62 -13.32 -5.21
CA LYS A 179 -17.37 -13.95 -4.11
C LYS A 179 -17.79 -12.92 -3.06
N GLU A 180 -16.85 -12.05 -2.66
CA GLU A 180 -17.07 -11.02 -1.64
C GLU A 180 -16.46 -9.68 -2.07
N THR A 181 -17.20 -8.60 -1.81
CA THR A 181 -16.82 -7.24 -2.21
C THR A 181 -17.09 -6.27 -1.07
N TRP A 182 -16.15 -5.39 -0.78
CA TRP A 182 -16.24 -4.30 0.21
C TRP A 182 -16.01 -2.93 -0.43
#